data_be2ba69da88321302dccfd5c12f9ed63
#
_entry.id   be2ba69da88321302dccfd5c12f9ed63
#
_cell.length_a   1.000
_cell.length_b   1.000
_cell.length_c   1.000
_cell.angle_alpha   90.00
_cell.angle_beta   90.00
_cell.angle_gamma   90.00
#
_symmetry.space_group_name_H-M   'P 1'
#
loop_
_entity.id
_entity.type
_entity.pdbx_description
1 polymer ?
#
loop_
_entity_poly.entity_id
_entity_poly.type
_entity_poly.pdbx_seq_one_letter_code
_entity_poly.pdbx_strand_id
1 'polypeptide(L)'
;MLLAVFLCLGVTAFTSSHENPAGDPGRGKAVYERFCTQCHGPRGNGGGEVAPYANPRPRDFRQGLFKFRSTPFGSLPTVADLDRTVSHGLYGTLMPPFAAINPRARLDVIAYIQTFSPRWRNEQPGQPIAVPAEPASTGESVASGRTLFANACSSCHGDGSGNGPLAKSLVDAWGNPDQPADLTRHHIKTGVEGQDIYLRIMTGLNGTPMPGFAGSLSPDKAWDIVHYVEHLRRHPESLDSIVPSAASATPSAPAPSDAVTIEMVGDAKGYRFEPSSVTIHVGQAVRFVNKIGGPHNVTFWPDSIPSGAQRPLQAGMQNTSGPLTGPLLINAGDATTVSFVGVAPGTYKFYCMPHLALGMHGQIIVQ
;
A
#
# COMPACT_ATOMS: atom_id res chain seq x y z
N MET A 1 -55.34 32.92 -49.60
CA MET A 1 -54.17 33.44 -48.87
C MET A 1 -54.29 32.96 -47.46
N LEU A 2 -53.67 31.76 -47.15
CA LEU A 2 -53.67 31.19 -45.82
C LEU A 2 -52.31 31.50 -45.21
N LEU A 3 -52.31 32.20 -44.09
CA LEU A 3 -51.14 32.48 -43.30
C LEU A 3 -50.90 31.29 -42.31
N ALA A 4 -49.83 30.56 -42.49
CA ALA A 4 -49.39 29.51 -41.52
C ALA A 4 -48.46 30.15 -40.45
N VAL A 5 -48.94 30.17 -39.24
CA VAL A 5 -48.16 30.58 -38.07
C VAL A 5 -47.35 29.37 -37.56
N PHE A 6 -46.05 29.41 -37.73
CA PHE A 6 -45.14 28.43 -37.13
C PHE A 6 -44.84 28.82 -35.64
N LEU A 7 -45.34 28.01 -34.72
CA LEU A 7 -45.04 28.11 -33.29
C LEU A 7 -43.74 27.34 -33.01
N CYS A 8 -42.62 28.04 -32.86
CA CYS A 8 -41.39 27.46 -32.38
C CYS A 8 -41.48 27.21 -30.87
N LEU A 9 -41.69 25.94 -30.47
CA LEU A 9 -41.51 25.48 -29.11
C LEU A 9 -40.00 25.33 -28.82
N GLY A 10 -39.44 26.30 -28.10
CA GLY A 10 -38.07 26.21 -27.59
C GLY A 10 -37.98 25.14 -26.50
N VAL A 11 -37.36 24.02 -26.81
CA VAL A 11 -36.97 23.01 -25.81
C VAL A 11 -35.73 23.53 -25.07
N THR A 12 -35.92 24.11 -23.90
CA THR A 12 -34.79 24.37 -22.97
C THR A 12 -34.33 23.05 -22.42
N ALA A 13 -33.22 22.55 -22.97
CA ALA A 13 -32.51 21.44 -22.37
C ALA A 13 -31.92 21.88 -20.99
N PHE A 14 -32.55 21.43 -19.93
CA PHE A 14 -31.91 21.46 -18.61
C PHE A 14 -30.73 20.47 -18.63
N THR A 15 -29.52 20.96 -18.88
CA THR A 15 -28.30 20.25 -18.57
C THR A 15 -28.17 20.24 -17.05
N SER A 16 -28.64 19.16 -16.42
CA SER A 16 -28.22 18.86 -15.03
C SER A 16 -26.71 18.57 -15.06
N SER A 17 -25.93 19.59 -14.84
CA SER A 17 -24.55 19.42 -14.44
C SER A 17 -24.57 18.61 -13.12
N HIS A 18 -24.23 17.32 -13.18
CA HIS A 18 -23.77 16.59 -12.01
C HIS A 18 -22.44 17.24 -11.60
N GLU A 19 -22.51 18.40 -10.96
CA GLU A 19 -21.42 18.92 -10.17
C GLU A 19 -21.16 17.89 -9.07
N ASN A 20 -20.09 17.12 -9.25
CA ASN A 20 -19.44 16.47 -8.13
C ASN A 20 -19.10 17.61 -7.16
N PRO A 21 -19.72 17.72 -5.97
CA PRO A 21 -19.58 18.91 -5.15
C PRO A 21 -18.18 18.97 -4.58
N ALA A 22 -17.26 19.52 -5.36
CA ALA A 22 -15.96 19.89 -4.86
C ALA A 22 -16.18 20.79 -3.64
N GLY A 23 -15.58 20.47 -2.49
CA GLY A 23 -15.65 21.34 -1.30
C GLY A 23 -15.04 22.69 -1.61
N ASP A 24 -15.41 23.68 -0.82
CA ASP A 24 -14.86 25.03 -0.89
C ASP A 24 -13.76 25.19 0.18
N PRO A 25 -12.49 25.34 -0.19
CA PRO A 25 -11.40 25.46 0.78
C PRO A 25 -11.50 26.75 1.61
N GLY A 26 -12.13 27.81 1.10
CA GLY A 26 -12.33 29.05 1.85
C GLY A 26 -13.25 28.83 3.07
N ARG A 27 -14.39 28.16 2.86
CA ARG A 27 -15.28 27.76 3.97
C ARG A 27 -14.64 26.68 4.83
N GLY A 28 -13.90 25.75 4.23
CA GLY A 28 -13.20 24.67 4.90
C GLY A 28 -12.17 25.14 5.90
N LYS A 29 -11.55 26.29 5.66
CA LYS A 29 -10.61 26.92 6.60
C LYS A 29 -11.21 27.14 7.97
N ALA A 30 -12.40 27.72 8.05
CA ALA A 30 -13.06 27.99 9.32
C ALA A 30 -13.41 26.69 10.08
N VAL A 31 -13.82 25.64 9.35
CA VAL A 31 -14.07 24.30 9.93
C VAL A 31 -12.77 23.70 10.48
N TYR A 32 -11.67 23.79 9.71
CA TYR A 32 -10.36 23.30 10.11
C TYR A 32 -9.85 24.01 11.36
N GLU A 33 -9.89 25.32 11.40
CA GLU A 33 -9.46 26.14 12.54
C GLU A 33 -10.22 25.78 13.82
N ARG A 34 -11.50 25.49 13.69
CA ARG A 34 -12.36 25.15 14.83
C ARG A 34 -12.15 23.74 15.37
N PHE A 35 -11.95 22.74 14.51
CA PHE A 35 -12.03 21.33 14.89
C PHE A 35 -10.73 20.54 14.72
N CYS A 36 -9.78 21.01 13.89
CA CYS A 36 -8.64 20.19 13.47
C CYS A 36 -7.29 20.74 13.95
N THR A 37 -7.19 22.06 14.11
CA THR A 37 -5.92 22.77 14.37
C THR A 37 -5.23 22.32 15.65
N GLN A 38 -5.98 22.02 16.72
CA GLN A 38 -5.39 21.61 18.01
C GLN A 38 -4.54 20.35 17.90
N CYS A 39 -4.90 19.43 16.98
CA CYS A 39 -4.13 18.22 16.74
C CYS A 39 -3.21 18.36 15.53
N HIS A 40 -3.73 18.84 14.39
CA HIS A 40 -3.00 18.85 13.11
C HIS A 40 -2.17 20.12 12.88
N GLY A 41 -2.27 21.11 13.76
CA GLY A 41 -1.57 22.40 13.67
C GLY A 41 -2.14 23.35 12.60
N PRO A 42 -1.93 24.65 12.70
CA PRO A 42 -2.49 25.65 11.78
C PRO A 42 -1.93 25.55 10.36
N ARG A 43 -0.79 24.88 10.19
CA ARG A 43 -0.12 24.64 8.90
C ARG A 43 -0.29 23.20 8.39
N GLY A 44 -1.15 22.41 9.02
CA GLY A 44 -1.37 21.01 8.64
C GLY A 44 -0.17 20.10 8.82
N ASN A 45 0.78 20.48 9.67
CA ASN A 45 2.08 19.80 9.86
C ASN A 45 2.04 18.72 10.96
N GLY A 46 0.86 18.39 11.49
CA GLY A 46 0.72 17.41 12.57
C GLY A 46 1.21 17.91 13.95
N GLY A 47 1.62 19.18 14.06
CA GLY A 47 2.23 19.79 15.23
C GLY A 47 1.28 20.72 16.00
N GLY A 48 0.04 20.31 16.23
CA GLY A 48 -0.86 21.05 17.11
C GLY A 48 -0.52 20.85 18.59
N GLU A 49 -1.14 21.62 19.47
CA GLU A 49 -0.88 21.61 20.91
C GLU A 49 -1.08 20.23 21.56
N VAL A 50 -2.04 19.45 21.05
CA VAL A 50 -2.36 18.10 21.53
C VAL A 50 -1.43 17.04 20.94
N ALA A 51 -0.71 17.34 19.85
CA ALA A 51 0.12 16.37 19.14
C ALA A 51 1.16 15.66 20.02
N PRO A 52 1.86 16.32 20.98
CA PRO A 52 2.81 15.62 21.86
C PRO A 52 2.22 14.48 22.68
N TYR A 53 0.94 14.53 22.96
CA TYR A 53 0.22 13.54 23.77
C TYR A 53 -0.47 12.47 22.94
N ALA A 54 -0.43 12.58 21.60
CA ALA A 54 -1.09 11.64 20.69
C ALA A 54 -0.15 10.50 20.31
N ASN A 55 -0.67 9.27 20.37
CA ASN A 55 -0.02 8.08 19.83
C ASN A 55 -1.06 7.24 19.04
N PRO A 56 -0.92 7.10 17.72
CA PRO A 56 0.10 7.73 16.86
C PRO A 56 -0.06 9.26 16.78
N ARG A 57 1.01 9.93 16.36
CA ARG A 57 1.01 11.38 16.10
C ARG A 57 -0.02 11.76 15.04
N PRO A 58 -0.64 12.95 15.13
CA PRO A 58 -1.52 13.47 14.09
C PRO A 58 -0.77 13.56 12.75
N ARG A 59 -1.47 13.27 11.67
CA ARG A 59 -0.90 13.26 10.32
C ARG A 59 -0.43 14.66 9.90
N ASP A 60 0.79 14.73 9.36
CA ASP A 60 1.26 15.85 8.57
C ASP A 60 0.67 15.74 7.15
N PHE A 61 -0.11 16.73 6.74
CA PHE A 61 -0.79 16.75 5.44
C PHE A 61 0.09 17.27 4.29
N ARG A 62 1.19 17.95 4.63
CA ARG A 62 2.02 18.69 3.65
C ARG A 62 2.69 17.78 2.61
N GLN A 63 2.97 16.54 2.98
CA GLN A 63 3.56 15.56 2.05
C GLN A 63 2.51 14.80 1.23
N GLY A 64 1.22 14.97 1.50
CA GLY A 64 0.16 14.23 0.82
C GLY A 64 0.20 12.72 1.06
N LEU A 65 0.74 12.30 2.22
CA LEU A 65 0.84 10.90 2.61
C LEU A 65 -0.28 10.57 3.61
N PHE A 66 -1.30 9.84 3.16
CA PHE A 66 -2.45 9.45 3.99
C PHE A 66 -2.48 7.93 4.20
N LYS A 67 -2.60 7.50 5.47
CA LYS A 67 -2.60 6.06 5.84
C LYS A 67 -3.77 5.31 5.22
N PHE A 68 -4.98 5.85 5.39
CA PHE A 68 -6.22 5.13 5.10
C PHE A 68 -6.82 5.62 3.79
N ARG A 69 -6.80 4.75 2.80
CA ARG A 69 -7.26 5.02 1.44
C ARG A 69 -7.66 3.74 0.73
N SER A 70 -8.39 3.88 -0.35
CA SER A 70 -8.73 2.80 -1.29
C SER A 70 -7.77 2.71 -2.49
N THR A 71 -6.96 3.74 -2.70
CA THR A 71 -6.05 3.88 -3.85
C THR A 71 -4.73 3.12 -3.65
N PRO A 72 -3.98 2.79 -4.72
CA PRO A 72 -2.71 2.08 -4.63
C PRO A 72 -1.67 2.74 -3.72
N PHE A 73 -0.70 1.95 -3.25
CA PHE A 73 0.41 2.45 -2.44
C PHE A 73 1.12 3.62 -3.14
N GLY A 74 1.46 4.66 -2.39
CA GLY A 74 2.06 5.89 -2.93
C GLY A 74 1.07 6.90 -3.49
N SER A 75 -0.14 6.51 -3.92
CA SER A 75 -1.14 7.41 -4.50
C SER A 75 -1.81 8.33 -3.48
N LEU A 76 -2.38 9.43 -3.96
CA LEU A 76 -3.29 10.26 -3.18
C LEU A 76 -4.60 9.51 -2.89
N PRO A 77 -5.25 9.74 -1.74
CA PRO A 77 -6.57 9.20 -1.42
C PRO A 77 -7.67 9.85 -2.28
N THR A 78 -8.81 9.19 -2.40
CA THR A 78 -10.01 9.84 -2.91
C THR A 78 -10.63 10.78 -1.88
N VAL A 79 -11.52 11.68 -2.31
CA VAL A 79 -12.33 12.51 -1.39
C VAL A 79 -13.17 11.63 -0.47
N ALA A 80 -13.70 10.52 -0.98
CA ALA A 80 -14.46 9.56 -0.18
C ALA A 80 -13.63 8.89 0.92
N ASP A 81 -12.36 8.57 0.66
CA ASP A 81 -11.45 8.03 1.69
C ASP A 81 -11.24 9.03 2.83
N LEU A 82 -11.05 10.31 2.47
CA LEU A 82 -10.87 11.37 3.45
C LEU A 82 -12.16 11.64 4.24
N ASP A 83 -13.33 11.68 3.56
CA ASP A 83 -14.62 11.87 4.23
C ASP A 83 -14.92 10.70 5.18
N ARG A 84 -14.65 9.47 4.78
CA ARG A 84 -14.77 8.30 5.65
C ARG A 84 -13.91 8.47 6.91
N THR A 85 -12.65 8.88 6.75
CA THR A 85 -11.73 9.07 7.88
C THR A 85 -12.19 10.19 8.80
N VAL A 86 -12.63 11.32 8.25
CA VAL A 86 -13.13 12.46 9.04
C VAL A 86 -14.45 12.12 9.73
N SER A 87 -15.41 11.51 9.01
CA SER A 87 -16.74 11.22 9.56
C SER A 87 -16.70 10.16 10.66
N HIS A 88 -15.90 9.08 10.49
CA HIS A 88 -15.87 7.96 11.44
C HIS A 88 -14.78 8.08 12.51
N GLY A 89 -13.81 9.00 12.32
CA GLY A 89 -12.62 9.05 13.15
C GLY A 89 -11.74 7.81 13.00
N LEU A 90 -10.80 7.64 13.91
CA LEU A 90 -9.88 6.51 13.93
C LEU A 90 -9.89 5.86 15.31
N TYR A 91 -10.46 4.66 15.39
CA TYR A 91 -10.59 3.92 16.62
C TYR A 91 -9.25 3.72 17.36
N GLY A 92 -9.25 3.90 18.67
CA GLY A 92 -8.05 3.74 19.49
C GLY A 92 -6.99 4.84 19.30
N THR A 93 -7.36 5.95 18.67
CA THR A 93 -6.52 7.17 18.54
C THR A 93 -7.23 8.38 19.09
N LEU A 94 -6.52 9.53 19.15
CA LEU A 94 -7.13 10.80 19.53
C LEU A 94 -7.92 11.48 18.39
N MET A 95 -8.08 10.84 17.22
CA MET A 95 -8.93 11.37 16.15
C MET A 95 -10.38 10.91 16.33
N PRO A 96 -11.27 11.78 16.86
CA PRO A 96 -12.66 11.41 17.10
C PRO A 96 -13.46 11.40 15.80
N PRO A 97 -14.67 10.80 15.80
CA PRO A 97 -15.59 10.92 14.69
C PRO A 97 -16.19 12.32 14.60
N PHE A 98 -16.23 12.86 13.38
CA PHE A 98 -16.86 14.15 13.09
C PHE A 98 -18.15 13.98 12.24
N ALA A 99 -18.89 12.89 12.46
CA ALA A 99 -20.14 12.61 11.77
C ALA A 99 -21.20 13.72 11.99
N ALA A 100 -21.16 14.40 13.13
CA ALA A 100 -22.06 15.51 13.44
C ALA A 100 -21.78 16.78 12.61
N ILE A 101 -20.61 16.92 12.00
CA ILE A 101 -20.34 18.01 11.07
C ILE A 101 -21.16 17.74 9.79
N ASN A 102 -21.90 18.78 9.35
CA ASN A 102 -22.68 18.71 8.12
C ASN A 102 -21.82 18.15 6.96
N PRO A 103 -22.35 17.22 6.13
CA PRO A 103 -21.62 16.62 5.02
C PRO A 103 -20.97 17.64 4.08
N ARG A 104 -21.64 18.76 3.78
CA ARG A 104 -21.05 19.83 2.98
C ARG A 104 -19.83 20.45 3.66
N ALA A 105 -19.91 20.74 4.94
CA ALA A 105 -18.79 21.31 5.71
C ALA A 105 -17.62 20.31 5.83
N ARG A 106 -17.89 18.99 5.85
CA ARG A 106 -16.82 17.97 5.76
C ARG A 106 -16.12 17.99 4.41
N LEU A 107 -16.85 18.11 3.31
CA LEU A 107 -16.23 18.27 1.98
C LEU A 107 -15.42 19.56 1.89
N ASP A 108 -15.93 20.68 2.47
CA ASP A 108 -15.22 21.96 2.50
C ASP A 108 -13.89 21.83 3.27
N VAL A 109 -13.87 21.19 4.46
CA VAL A 109 -12.62 21.00 5.21
C VAL A 109 -11.66 20.05 4.52
N ILE A 110 -12.15 19.03 3.83
CA ILE A 110 -11.31 18.13 3.00
C ILE A 110 -10.64 18.93 1.89
N ALA A 111 -11.39 19.80 1.18
CA ALA A 111 -10.82 20.67 0.17
C ALA A 111 -9.74 21.61 0.75
N TYR A 112 -9.93 22.09 1.97
CA TYR A 112 -8.90 22.89 2.65
C TYR A 112 -7.67 22.07 3.03
N ILE A 113 -7.83 20.84 3.56
CA ILE A 113 -6.73 19.91 3.87
C ILE A 113 -5.89 19.62 2.60
N GLN A 114 -6.52 19.48 1.46
CA GLN A 114 -5.82 19.26 0.19
C GLN A 114 -4.91 20.43 -0.19
N THR A 115 -5.20 21.66 0.23
CA THR A 115 -4.34 22.82 -0.04
C THR A 115 -2.97 22.77 0.62
N PHE A 116 -2.80 21.98 1.68
CA PHE A 116 -1.52 21.87 2.38
C PHE A 116 -0.44 21.14 1.57
N SER A 117 -0.81 20.28 0.62
CA SER A 117 0.16 19.54 -0.18
C SER A 117 0.14 19.95 -1.66
N PRO A 118 1.31 20.25 -2.25
CA PRO A 118 1.40 20.54 -3.68
C PRO A 118 1.02 19.35 -4.57
N ARG A 119 1.01 18.13 -4.03
CA ARG A 119 0.63 16.93 -4.78
C ARG A 119 -0.77 17.04 -5.40
N TRP A 120 -1.74 17.61 -4.66
CA TRP A 120 -3.10 17.78 -5.15
C TRP A 120 -3.26 18.72 -6.36
N ARG A 121 -2.24 19.55 -6.64
CA ARG A 121 -2.20 20.38 -7.85
C ARG A 121 -1.60 19.64 -9.06
N ASN A 122 -0.74 18.66 -8.79
CA ASN A 122 0.08 18.00 -9.80
C ASN A 122 -0.34 16.56 -10.08
N GLU A 123 -1.10 15.96 -9.17
CA GLU A 123 -1.49 14.56 -9.22
C GLU A 123 -3.00 14.42 -9.03
N GLN A 124 -3.58 13.40 -9.67
CA GLN A 124 -4.93 12.95 -9.39
C GLN A 124 -4.89 11.77 -8.39
N PRO A 125 -5.96 11.55 -7.61
CA PRO A 125 -6.11 10.33 -6.83
C PRO A 125 -5.94 9.09 -7.72
N GLY A 126 -5.31 8.04 -7.19
CA GLY A 126 -5.26 6.77 -7.89
C GLY A 126 -6.66 6.16 -8.05
N GLN A 127 -6.80 5.23 -9.00
CA GLN A 127 -8.04 4.44 -9.10
C GLN A 127 -8.17 3.55 -7.86
N PRO A 128 -9.33 3.51 -7.20
CA PRO A 128 -9.56 2.62 -6.07
C PRO A 128 -9.32 1.16 -6.44
N ILE A 129 -8.65 0.44 -5.56
CA ILE A 129 -8.47 -1.01 -5.69
C ILE A 129 -9.84 -1.67 -5.49
N ALA A 130 -10.23 -2.50 -6.44
CA ALA A 130 -11.45 -3.28 -6.33
C ALA A 130 -11.34 -4.28 -5.15
N VAL A 131 -12.37 -4.32 -4.31
CA VAL A 131 -12.48 -5.31 -3.23
C VAL A 131 -13.46 -6.38 -3.73
N PRO A 132 -12.98 -7.57 -4.09
CA PRO A 132 -13.88 -8.68 -4.44
C PRO A 132 -14.78 -9.05 -3.25
N ALA A 133 -15.91 -9.69 -3.54
CA ALA A 133 -16.73 -10.27 -2.48
C ALA A 133 -15.90 -11.21 -1.62
N GLU A 134 -16.08 -11.13 -0.32
CA GLU A 134 -15.39 -12.00 0.64
C GLU A 134 -15.83 -13.46 0.41
N PRO A 135 -14.90 -14.38 0.14
CA PRO A 135 -15.24 -15.80 0.07
C PRO A 135 -15.53 -16.35 1.45
N ALA A 136 -16.18 -17.50 1.51
CA ALA A 136 -16.42 -18.17 2.79
C ALA A 136 -15.10 -18.52 3.49
N SER A 137 -15.00 -18.17 4.78
CA SER A 137 -13.86 -18.55 5.60
C SER A 137 -13.91 -20.05 5.89
N THR A 138 -12.85 -20.76 5.53
CA THR A 138 -12.69 -22.21 5.73
C THR A 138 -11.44 -22.50 6.56
N GLY A 139 -11.36 -23.69 7.15
CA GLY A 139 -10.14 -24.12 7.85
C GLY A 139 -8.89 -24.09 6.93
N GLU A 140 -9.07 -24.38 5.64
CA GLU A 140 -7.99 -24.31 4.65
C GLU A 140 -7.53 -22.87 4.38
N SER A 141 -8.48 -21.93 4.19
CA SER A 141 -8.15 -20.50 3.98
C SER A 141 -7.47 -19.90 5.21
N VAL A 142 -7.89 -20.27 6.43
CA VAL A 142 -7.25 -19.85 7.68
C VAL A 142 -5.83 -20.40 7.78
N ALA A 143 -5.61 -21.69 7.45
CA ALA A 143 -4.27 -22.31 7.48
C ALA A 143 -3.33 -21.69 6.42
N SER A 144 -3.84 -21.45 5.21
CA SER A 144 -3.13 -20.73 4.16
C SER A 144 -2.77 -19.31 4.61
N GLY A 145 -3.73 -18.57 5.17
CA GLY A 145 -3.53 -17.23 5.72
C GLY A 145 -2.50 -17.19 6.84
N ARG A 146 -2.51 -18.17 7.75
CA ARG A 146 -1.50 -18.33 8.80
C ARG A 146 -0.08 -18.44 8.20
N THR A 147 0.07 -19.28 7.18
CA THR A 147 1.37 -19.47 6.51
C THR A 147 1.83 -18.17 5.83
N LEU A 148 0.94 -17.49 5.10
CA LEU A 148 1.22 -16.21 4.46
C LEU A 148 1.58 -15.14 5.49
N PHE A 149 0.83 -15.06 6.58
CA PHE A 149 1.08 -14.12 7.67
C PHE A 149 2.43 -14.36 8.34
N ALA A 150 2.76 -15.62 8.65
CA ALA A 150 4.04 -15.99 9.25
C ALA A 150 5.22 -15.52 8.38
N ASN A 151 5.10 -15.67 7.06
CA ASN A 151 6.17 -15.32 6.13
C ASN A 151 6.21 -13.83 5.75
N ALA A 152 5.04 -13.16 5.68
CA ALA A 152 4.93 -11.81 5.14
C ALA A 152 4.71 -10.71 6.18
N CYS A 153 4.14 -11.05 7.34
CA CYS A 153 3.63 -10.05 8.29
C CYS A 153 4.31 -10.15 9.66
N SER A 154 4.74 -11.35 10.07
CA SER A 154 5.22 -11.63 11.43
C SER A 154 6.48 -10.88 11.82
N SER A 155 7.33 -10.48 10.87
CA SER A 155 8.52 -9.67 11.16
C SER A 155 8.17 -8.34 11.85
N CYS A 156 7.01 -7.76 11.53
CA CYS A 156 6.49 -6.56 12.16
C CYS A 156 5.37 -6.87 13.16
N HIS A 157 4.40 -7.72 12.77
CA HIS A 157 3.21 -7.99 13.58
C HIS A 157 3.38 -9.13 14.61
N GLY A 158 4.49 -9.89 14.55
CA GLY A 158 4.75 -10.99 15.47
C GLY A 158 3.69 -12.08 15.38
N ASP A 159 3.14 -12.46 16.52
CA ASP A 159 2.02 -13.39 16.66
C ASP A 159 0.65 -12.74 16.33
N GLY A 160 0.65 -11.52 15.86
CA GLY A 160 -0.54 -10.70 15.60
C GLY A 160 -0.73 -9.59 16.63
N SER A 161 -0.08 -9.63 17.78
CA SER A 161 -0.19 -8.60 18.83
C SER A 161 0.66 -7.34 18.57
N GLY A 162 1.39 -7.28 17.43
CA GLY A 162 2.27 -6.16 17.10
C GLY A 162 3.63 -6.24 17.77
N ASN A 163 4.04 -7.43 18.20
CA ASN A 163 5.27 -7.68 18.95
C ASN A 163 6.43 -8.26 18.11
N GLY A 164 6.35 -8.16 16.79
CA GLY A 164 7.37 -8.69 15.88
C GLY A 164 8.77 -8.15 16.17
N PRO A 165 9.84 -8.88 15.77
CA PRO A 165 11.21 -8.50 16.07
C PRO A 165 11.59 -7.09 15.56
N LEU A 166 10.95 -6.60 14.50
CA LEU A 166 11.17 -5.25 13.97
C LEU A 166 10.28 -4.18 14.61
N ALA A 167 9.24 -4.55 15.36
CA ALA A 167 8.20 -3.63 15.83
C ALA A 167 8.74 -2.37 16.54
N LYS A 168 9.80 -2.55 17.37
CA LYS A 168 10.40 -1.46 18.16
C LYS A 168 11.29 -0.52 17.35
N SER A 169 11.74 -0.93 16.16
CA SER A 169 12.63 -0.15 15.29
C SER A 169 11.89 0.61 14.20
N LEU A 170 10.58 0.36 14.04
CA LEU A 170 9.80 0.97 12.98
C LEU A 170 9.52 2.45 13.27
N VAL A 171 9.73 3.27 12.27
CA VAL A 171 9.44 4.70 12.30
C VAL A 171 8.62 5.10 11.08
N ASP A 172 7.77 6.10 11.23
CA ASP A 172 7.02 6.69 10.12
C ASP A 172 7.90 7.61 9.24
N ALA A 173 7.35 8.15 8.16
CA ALA A 173 8.06 9.04 7.24
C ALA A 173 8.55 10.36 7.89
N TRP A 174 8.16 10.64 9.11
CA TRP A 174 8.56 11.83 9.88
C TRP A 174 9.50 11.48 11.04
N GLY A 175 9.94 10.20 11.13
CA GLY A 175 10.84 9.72 12.18
C GLY A 175 10.19 9.42 13.52
N ASN A 176 8.84 9.43 13.61
CA ASN A 176 8.15 9.04 14.84
C ASN A 176 8.05 7.52 14.94
N PRO A 177 8.12 6.93 16.14
CA PRO A 177 7.81 5.52 16.34
C PRO A 177 6.44 5.15 15.76
N ASP A 178 6.37 4.10 14.95
CA ASP A 178 5.14 3.63 14.30
C ASP A 178 4.95 2.14 14.56
N GLN A 179 4.39 1.81 15.71
CA GLN A 179 4.18 0.43 16.13
C GLN A 179 3.12 -0.26 15.27
N PRO A 180 3.34 -1.52 14.86
CA PRO A 180 2.34 -2.34 14.21
C PRO A 180 1.07 -2.45 15.06
N ALA A 181 -0.08 -2.52 14.40
CA ALA A 181 -1.34 -2.72 15.09
C ALA A 181 -1.38 -4.09 15.78
N ASP A 182 -1.98 -4.13 16.97
CA ASP A 182 -2.43 -5.36 17.60
C ASP A 182 -3.66 -5.88 16.85
N LEU A 183 -3.47 -6.91 16.05
CA LEU A 183 -4.49 -7.53 15.19
C LEU A 183 -5.37 -8.54 15.94
N THR A 184 -5.06 -8.84 17.20
CA THR A 184 -5.88 -9.70 18.06
C THR A 184 -7.07 -8.96 18.65
N ARG A 185 -7.05 -7.64 18.61
CA ARG A 185 -8.13 -6.80 19.10
C ARG A 185 -9.31 -6.77 18.14
N HIS A 186 -10.51 -6.69 18.70
CA HIS A 186 -11.76 -6.67 17.93
C HIS A 186 -11.83 -5.49 16.95
N HIS A 187 -11.29 -4.33 17.32
CA HIS A 187 -11.29 -3.12 16.48
C HIS A 187 -9.89 -2.73 16.01
N ILE A 188 -9.75 -2.50 14.71
CA ILE A 188 -8.62 -1.77 14.13
C ILE A 188 -9.03 -0.32 13.83
N LYS A 189 -8.06 0.53 13.54
CA LYS A 189 -8.28 1.99 13.39
C LYS A 189 -9.35 2.37 12.35
N THR A 190 -9.59 1.54 11.35
CA THR A 190 -10.50 1.85 10.21
C THR A 190 -11.80 1.06 10.19
N GLY A 191 -12.02 0.17 11.12
CA GLY A 191 -13.23 -0.65 11.15
C GLY A 191 -12.98 -2.06 11.68
N VAL A 192 -13.99 -2.90 11.52
CA VAL A 192 -13.97 -4.30 12.00
C VAL A 192 -14.19 -5.30 10.86
N GLU A 193 -14.61 -4.82 9.70
CA GLU A 193 -15.00 -5.64 8.56
C GLU A 193 -13.78 -6.24 7.86
N GLY A 194 -13.93 -7.44 7.32
CA GLY A 194 -12.89 -8.10 6.52
C GLY A 194 -12.41 -7.25 5.35
N GLN A 195 -13.32 -6.51 4.71
CA GLN A 195 -12.99 -5.59 3.62
C GLN A 195 -12.03 -4.46 4.03
N ASP A 196 -12.13 -3.99 5.28
CA ASP A 196 -11.19 -2.97 5.79
C ASP A 196 -9.79 -3.54 5.95
N ILE A 197 -9.67 -4.79 6.42
CA ILE A 197 -8.40 -5.49 6.54
C ILE A 197 -7.83 -5.75 5.16
N TYR A 198 -8.65 -6.27 4.24
CA TYR A 198 -8.28 -6.50 2.85
C TYR A 198 -7.68 -5.25 2.21
N LEU A 199 -8.38 -4.12 2.30
CA LEU A 199 -7.88 -2.85 1.77
C LEU A 199 -6.54 -2.44 2.41
N ARG A 200 -6.35 -2.63 3.71
CA ARG A 200 -5.06 -2.29 4.37
C ARG A 200 -3.92 -3.17 3.87
N ILE A 201 -4.17 -4.45 3.63
CA ILE A 201 -3.20 -5.37 3.02
C ILE A 201 -2.87 -4.88 1.60
N MET A 202 -3.88 -4.68 0.77
CA MET A 202 -3.67 -4.37 -0.64
C MET A 202 -3.09 -2.97 -0.87
N THR A 203 -3.57 -1.97 -0.14
CA THR A 203 -3.09 -0.58 -0.30
C THR A 203 -1.83 -0.26 0.50
N GLY A 204 -1.55 -0.99 1.57
CA GLY A 204 -0.58 -0.57 2.58
C GLY A 204 -0.97 0.75 3.27
N LEU A 205 -0.09 1.30 4.06
CA LEU A 205 -0.31 2.53 4.84
C LEU A 205 0.74 3.58 4.48
N ASN A 206 0.40 4.54 3.61
CA ASN A 206 1.35 5.58 3.18
C ASN A 206 1.94 6.36 4.37
N GLY A 207 3.25 6.59 4.31
CA GLY A 207 4.00 7.26 5.37
C GLY A 207 4.28 6.37 6.57
N THR A 208 4.12 5.05 6.43
CA THR A 208 4.51 4.04 7.42
C THR A 208 5.33 2.94 6.76
N PRO A 209 6.01 2.08 7.52
CA PRO A 209 6.71 0.92 6.98
C PRO A 209 5.79 -0.19 6.40
N MET A 210 4.47 -0.14 6.60
CA MET A 210 3.56 -1.15 6.06
C MET A 210 3.34 -0.97 4.55
N PRO A 211 3.90 -1.83 3.68
CA PRO A 211 3.76 -1.71 2.23
C PRO A 211 2.38 -2.14 1.75
N GLY A 212 2.06 -1.82 0.49
CA GLY A 212 0.90 -2.37 -0.20
C GLY A 212 1.26 -3.63 -0.98
N PHE A 213 0.37 -4.62 -0.96
CA PHE A 213 0.59 -5.93 -1.58
C PHE A 213 -0.19 -6.13 -2.89
N ALA A 214 -0.91 -5.10 -3.40
CA ALA A 214 -1.76 -5.24 -4.61
C ALA A 214 -1.02 -5.73 -5.85
N GLY A 215 0.29 -5.50 -5.97
CA GLY A 215 1.08 -5.97 -7.11
C GLY A 215 1.76 -7.34 -6.90
N SER A 216 1.69 -7.90 -5.69
CA SER A 216 2.47 -9.08 -5.32
C SER A 216 1.64 -10.19 -4.65
N LEU A 217 0.39 -9.90 -4.29
CA LEU A 217 -0.51 -10.85 -3.66
C LEU A 217 -1.81 -10.95 -4.46
N SER A 218 -2.23 -12.18 -4.80
CA SER A 218 -3.53 -12.37 -5.45
C SER A 218 -4.68 -12.04 -4.50
N PRO A 219 -5.87 -11.66 -5.02
CA PRO A 219 -7.04 -11.38 -4.20
C PRO A 219 -7.40 -12.52 -3.23
N ASP A 220 -7.37 -13.78 -3.70
CA ASP A 220 -7.70 -14.93 -2.87
C ASP A 220 -6.73 -15.09 -1.70
N LYS A 221 -5.43 -14.88 -1.96
CA LYS A 221 -4.39 -14.94 -0.92
C LYS A 221 -4.50 -13.79 0.08
N ALA A 222 -4.93 -12.63 -0.36
CA ALA A 222 -5.23 -11.52 0.54
C ALA A 222 -6.43 -11.86 1.46
N TRP A 223 -7.47 -12.50 0.93
CA TRP A 223 -8.60 -13.00 1.71
C TRP A 223 -8.20 -14.12 2.68
N ASP A 224 -7.31 -15.03 2.29
CA ASP A 224 -6.75 -16.01 3.22
C ASP A 224 -6.11 -15.34 4.46
N ILE A 225 -5.34 -14.26 4.25
CA ILE A 225 -4.75 -13.50 5.37
C ILE A 225 -5.83 -12.80 6.20
N VAL A 226 -6.87 -12.25 5.58
CA VAL A 226 -8.02 -11.66 6.29
C VAL A 226 -8.67 -12.69 7.20
N HIS A 227 -9.00 -13.88 6.67
CA HIS A 227 -9.60 -14.96 7.44
C HIS A 227 -8.74 -15.39 8.62
N TYR A 228 -7.41 -15.41 8.45
CA TYR A 228 -6.50 -15.69 9.56
C TYR A 228 -6.50 -14.57 10.61
N VAL A 229 -6.46 -13.29 10.21
CA VAL A 229 -6.55 -12.15 11.15
C VAL A 229 -7.88 -12.15 11.89
N GLU A 230 -8.99 -12.48 11.23
CA GLU A 230 -10.28 -12.64 11.89
C GLU A 230 -10.32 -13.84 12.85
N HIS A 231 -9.62 -14.92 12.49
CA HIS A 231 -9.46 -16.06 13.39
C HIS A 231 -8.69 -15.66 14.66
N LEU A 232 -7.57 -14.90 14.53
CA LEU A 232 -6.83 -14.39 15.69
C LEU A 232 -7.69 -13.53 16.62
N ARG A 233 -8.60 -12.72 16.05
CA ARG A 233 -9.53 -11.89 16.84
C ARG A 233 -10.56 -12.68 17.61
N ARG A 234 -11.02 -13.79 17.03
CA ARG A 234 -12.00 -14.68 17.67
C ARG A 234 -11.37 -15.63 18.68
N HIS A 235 -10.08 -15.90 18.53
CA HIS A 235 -9.31 -16.87 19.31
C HIS A 235 -7.99 -16.27 19.80
N PRO A 236 -8.02 -15.18 20.60
CA PRO A 236 -6.81 -14.55 21.11
C PRO A 236 -5.99 -15.45 22.03
N GLU A 237 -6.60 -16.53 22.57
CA GLU A 237 -5.93 -17.54 23.37
C GLU A 237 -5.09 -18.51 22.54
N SER A 238 -5.30 -18.60 21.24
CA SER A 238 -4.59 -19.51 20.34
C SER A 238 -3.36 -18.88 19.69
N LEU A 239 -2.75 -17.90 20.35
CA LEU A 239 -1.50 -17.28 19.93
C LEU A 239 -0.32 -18.25 20.11
N ASP A 240 -0.38 -19.38 19.42
CA ASP A 240 0.76 -20.28 19.30
C ASP A 240 1.90 -19.52 18.60
N SER A 241 3.13 -19.75 19.08
CA SER A 241 4.31 -19.19 18.47
C SER A 241 4.25 -19.39 16.94
N ILE A 242 4.11 -18.30 16.19
CA ILE A 242 4.16 -18.31 14.74
C ILE A 242 5.61 -18.54 14.36
N VAL A 243 6.01 -19.79 14.35
CA VAL A 243 7.28 -20.18 13.76
C VAL A 243 7.07 -20.18 12.24
N PRO A 244 7.87 -19.45 11.47
CA PRO A 244 7.84 -19.60 10.02
C PRO A 244 7.95 -21.08 9.68
N SER A 245 6.91 -21.65 9.12
CA SER A 245 6.97 -23.04 8.63
C SER A 245 8.02 -23.06 7.54
N ALA A 246 8.96 -23.99 7.64
CA ALA A 246 9.79 -24.37 6.52
C ALA A 246 8.91 -25.13 5.50
N ALA A 247 7.88 -24.41 4.98
CA ALA A 247 7.07 -24.94 3.89
C ALA A 247 8.00 -25.16 2.71
N SER A 248 7.93 -26.33 2.13
CA SER A 248 8.72 -26.77 0.99
C SER A 248 8.80 -25.67 -0.05
N ALA A 249 10.01 -25.19 -0.32
CA ALA A 249 10.26 -24.29 -1.43
C ALA A 249 9.65 -24.89 -2.70
N THR A 250 8.79 -24.14 -3.38
CA THR A 250 8.33 -24.56 -4.70
C THR A 250 9.57 -24.68 -5.57
N PRO A 251 9.86 -25.83 -6.18
CA PRO A 251 11.05 -25.98 -7.01
C PRO A 251 11.03 -24.91 -8.09
N SER A 252 11.93 -23.94 -8.01
CA SER A 252 12.14 -22.95 -9.06
C SER A 252 12.69 -23.67 -10.28
N ALA A 253 12.21 -23.32 -11.48
CA ALA A 253 12.78 -23.81 -12.71
C ALA A 253 14.33 -23.62 -12.70
N PRO A 254 15.10 -24.56 -13.23
CA PRO A 254 16.55 -24.42 -13.30
C PRO A 254 16.92 -23.09 -13.97
N ALA A 255 17.77 -22.30 -13.31
CA ALA A 255 18.31 -21.11 -13.95
C ALA A 255 19.23 -21.48 -15.10
N PRO A 256 19.36 -20.65 -16.16
CA PRO A 256 20.45 -20.76 -17.10
C PRO A 256 21.79 -20.88 -16.36
N SER A 257 22.69 -21.70 -16.88
CA SER A 257 23.98 -22.00 -16.24
C SER A 257 24.88 -20.78 -16.03
N ASP A 258 24.61 -19.70 -16.76
CA ASP A 258 25.32 -18.41 -16.75
C ASP A 258 24.56 -17.29 -16.02
N ALA A 259 23.46 -17.61 -15.34
CA ALA A 259 22.68 -16.61 -14.61
C ALA A 259 23.44 -16.06 -13.41
N VAL A 260 23.54 -14.74 -13.32
CA VAL A 260 24.08 -14.04 -12.14
C VAL A 260 23.05 -14.11 -11.02
N THR A 261 23.49 -14.49 -9.81
CA THR A 261 22.58 -14.60 -8.65
C THR A 261 22.64 -13.33 -7.81
N ILE A 262 21.46 -12.85 -7.41
CA ILE A 262 21.25 -11.80 -6.40
C ILE A 262 20.43 -12.41 -5.27
N GLU A 263 20.97 -12.40 -4.05
CA GLU A 263 20.27 -12.85 -2.87
C GLU A 263 19.41 -11.71 -2.31
N MET A 264 18.21 -12.04 -1.83
CA MET A 264 17.31 -11.14 -1.14
C MET A 264 17.35 -11.46 0.36
N VAL A 265 17.77 -10.49 1.15
CA VAL A 265 18.12 -10.67 2.55
C VAL A 265 17.37 -9.66 3.41
N GLY A 266 16.71 -10.17 4.47
CA GLY A 266 16.15 -9.37 5.56
C GLY A 266 16.63 -9.90 6.89
N ASP A 267 17.55 -9.19 7.55
CA ASP A 267 18.15 -9.58 8.83
C ASP A 267 18.30 -8.36 9.75
N ALA A 268 19.04 -8.50 10.84
CA ALA A 268 19.29 -7.41 11.79
C ALA A 268 19.98 -6.17 11.18
N LYS A 269 20.58 -6.29 9.98
CA LYS A 269 21.18 -5.17 9.23
C LYS A 269 20.18 -4.50 8.28
N GLY A 270 18.95 -4.99 8.23
CA GLY A 270 17.88 -4.49 7.38
C GLY A 270 17.64 -5.33 6.13
N TYR A 271 16.83 -4.78 5.23
CA TYR A 271 16.42 -5.42 3.98
C TYR A 271 17.28 -4.95 2.81
N ARG A 272 17.85 -5.89 2.05
CA ARG A 272 18.76 -5.56 0.94
C ARG A 272 18.83 -6.67 -0.12
N PHE A 273 19.30 -6.30 -1.30
CA PHE A 273 19.78 -7.23 -2.33
C PHE A 273 21.29 -7.39 -2.17
N GLU A 274 21.77 -8.61 -2.27
CA GLU A 274 23.21 -8.95 -2.19
C GLU A 274 23.65 -9.76 -3.41
N PRO A 275 24.50 -9.18 -4.29
CA PRO A 275 24.92 -7.79 -4.32
C PRO A 275 23.81 -6.85 -4.74
N SER A 276 23.85 -5.57 -4.34
CA SER A 276 22.87 -4.54 -4.74
C SER A 276 23.08 -4.01 -6.15
N SER A 277 24.20 -4.29 -6.76
CA SER A 277 24.54 -3.92 -8.15
C SER A 277 25.28 -5.06 -8.83
N VAL A 278 24.87 -5.43 -10.04
CA VAL A 278 25.55 -6.41 -10.88
C VAL A 278 25.68 -5.88 -12.30
N THR A 279 26.74 -6.31 -13.00
CA THR A 279 26.93 -6.08 -14.43
C THR A 279 26.77 -7.40 -15.17
N ILE A 280 25.99 -7.39 -16.23
CA ILE A 280 25.72 -8.55 -17.10
C ILE A 280 25.88 -8.16 -18.57
N HIS A 281 26.02 -9.14 -19.44
CA HIS A 281 25.95 -8.95 -20.89
C HIS A 281 24.53 -9.08 -21.42
N VAL A 282 24.25 -8.43 -22.56
CA VAL A 282 22.96 -8.63 -23.26
C VAL A 282 22.70 -10.10 -23.48
N GLY A 283 21.48 -10.55 -23.15
CA GLY A 283 21.04 -11.93 -23.29
C GLY A 283 21.27 -12.81 -22.05
N GLN A 284 22.08 -12.38 -21.09
CA GLN A 284 22.21 -13.11 -19.82
C GLN A 284 20.93 -13.03 -18.96
N ALA A 285 20.89 -13.81 -17.92
CA ALA A 285 19.80 -13.81 -16.94
C ALA A 285 20.29 -13.45 -15.53
N VAL A 286 19.41 -12.88 -14.72
CA VAL A 286 19.63 -12.66 -13.29
C VAL A 286 18.63 -13.49 -12.50
N ARG A 287 19.14 -14.29 -11.59
CA ARG A 287 18.35 -15.09 -10.65
C ARG A 287 18.27 -14.40 -9.30
N PHE A 288 17.08 -14.09 -8.86
CA PHE A 288 16.79 -13.53 -7.54
C PHE A 288 16.36 -14.65 -6.60
N VAL A 289 17.02 -14.80 -5.46
CA VAL A 289 16.79 -15.88 -4.49
C VAL A 289 16.41 -15.27 -3.14
N ASN A 290 15.26 -15.63 -2.63
CA ASN A 290 14.90 -15.30 -1.24
C ASN A 290 15.79 -16.12 -0.29
N LYS A 291 16.75 -15.46 0.36
CA LYS A 291 17.65 -16.14 1.30
C LYS A 291 17.05 -16.20 2.69
N ILE A 292 16.57 -15.07 3.20
CA ILE A 292 16.00 -14.91 4.53
C ILE A 292 15.22 -13.60 4.64
N GLY A 293 14.21 -13.55 5.52
CA GLY A 293 13.51 -12.31 5.85
C GLY A 293 12.42 -11.93 4.84
N GLY A 294 11.98 -12.89 4.01
CA GLY A 294 10.89 -12.68 3.06
C GLY A 294 9.57 -12.25 3.71
N PRO A 295 8.55 -11.95 2.89
CA PRO A 295 8.50 -12.20 1.44
C PRO A 295 9.26 -11.14 0.65
N HIS A 296 9.88 -11.56 -0.43
CA HIS A 296 10.59 -10.66 -1.34
C HIS A 296 10.02 -10.74 -2.75
N ASN A 297 10.16 -9.67 -3.53
CA ASN A 297 9.98 -9.70 -4.98
C ASN A 297 10.99 -8.77 -5.66
N VAL A 298 11.00 -8.80 -6.99
CA VAL A 298 11.74 -7.84 -7.80
C VAL A 298 10.75 -7.07 -8.67
N THR A 299 10.80 -5.75 -8.58
CA THR A 299 9.99 -4.83 -9.39
C THR A 299 10.90 -3.79 -10.00
N PHE A 300 10.80 -3.56 -11.31
CA PHE A 300 11.60 -2.53 -11.98
C PHE A 300 10.84 -1.22 -12.06
N TRP A 301 11.54 -0.09 -11.84
CA TRP A 301 10.95 1.23 -12.05
C TRP A 301 10.84 1.53 -13.55
N PRO A 302 9.64 1.78 -14.10
CA PRO A 302 9.46 2.06 -15.53
C PRO A 302 10.27 3.27 -16.01
N ASP A 303 10.45 4.29 -15.15
CA ASP A 303 11.16 5.53 -15.46
C ASP A 303 12.69 5.44 -15.23
N SER A 304 13.17 4.28 -14.79
CA SER A 304 14.59 4.04 -14.49
C SER A 304 15.14 2.83 -15.23
N ILE A 305 14.60 2.57 -16.41
CA ILE A 305 15.07 1.58 -17.40
C ILE A 305 15.23 2.27 -18.75
N PRO A 306 16.06 1.77 -19.67
CA PRO A 306 16.23 2.35 -20.99
C PRO A 306 14.93 2.47 -21.78
N SER A 307 14.81 3.53 -22.57
CA SER A 307 13.62 3.73 -23.41
C SER A 307 13.37 2.53 -24.32
N GLY A 308 12.13 2.08 -24.40
CA GLY A 308 11.72 0.91 -25.22
C GLY A 308 12.03 -0.45 -24.57
N ALA A 309 12.75 -0.52 -23.46
CA ALA A 309 13.13 -1.75 -22.81
C ALA A 309 11.97 -2.43 -22.00
N GLN A 310 10.90 -1.69 -21.72
CA GLN A 310 9.82 -2.18 -20.85
C GLN A 310 9.19 -3.49 -21.34
N ARG A 311 8.85 -3.57 -22.64
CA ARG A 311 8.19 -4.76 -23.21
C ARG A 311 9.12 -5.99 -23.22
N PRO A 312 10.37 -5.93 -23.73
CA PRO A 312 11.27 -7.09 -23.71
C PRO A 312 11.65 -7.51 -22.28
N LEU A 313 11.85 -6.57 -21.35
CA LEU A 313 12.09 -6.88 -19.94
C LEU A 313 10.90 -7.61 -19.30
N GLN A 314 9.68 -7.13 -19.53
CA GLN A 314 8.46 -7.81 -19.06
C GLN A 314 8.34 -9.22 -19.61
N ALA A 315 8.68 -9.43 -20.88
CA ALA A 315 8.67 -10.76 -21.52
C ALA A 315 9.74 -11.70 -20.94
N GLY A 316 10.86 -11.16 -20.45
CA GLY A 316 11.93 -11.90 -19.79
C GLY A 316 11.64 -12.28 -18.33
N MET A 317 10.58 -11.75 -17.73
CA MET A 317 10.21 -12.04 -16.35
C MET A 317 9.27 -13.24 -16.26
N GLN A 318 9.56 -14.18 -15.35
CA GLN A 318 8.72 -15.36 -15.11
C GLN A 318 7.66 -15.08 -14.05
N ASN A 319 6.47 -15.68 -14.21
CA ASN A 319 5.39 -15.68 -13.20
C ASN A 319 5.10 -14.28 -12.64
N THR A 320 5.00 -13.27 -13.51
CA THR A 320 4.79 -11.88 -13.10
C THR A 320 3.47 -11.70 -12.34
N SER A 321 3.50 -10.91 -11.28
CA SER A 321 2.33 -10.53 -10.47
C SER A 321 1.76 -9.14 -10.85
N GLY A 322 2.43 -8.44 -11.78
CA GLY A 322 2.04 -7.13 -12.31
C GLY A 322 3.03 -6.62 -13.35
N PRO A 323 2.82 -5.42 -13.91
CA PRO A 323 3.76 -4.80 -14.84
C PRO A 323 5.15 -4.69 -14.21
N LEU A 324 6.18 -5.23 -14.90
CA LEU A 324 7.57 -5.24 -14.45
C LEU A 324 7.80 -5.76 -13.01
N THR A 325 6.87 -6.60 -12.52
CA THR A 325 6.86 -7.10 -11.14
C THR A 325 6.87 -8.62 -11.14
N GLY A 326 7.91 -9.19 -10.57
CA GLY A 326 8.06 -10.64 -10.38
C GLY A 326 7.14 -11.19 -9.28
N PRO A 327 7.10 -12.54 -9.14
CA PRO A 327 6.28 -13.19 -8.13
C PRO A 327 6.74 -12.83 -6.71
N LEU A 328 5.84 -12.96 -5.74
CA LEU A 328 6.20 -12.88 -4.34
C LEU A 328 6.87 -14.20 -3.92
N LEU A 329 8.15 -14.12 -3.52
CA LEU A 329 8.96 -15.24 -3.04
C LEU A 329 8.83 -15.29 -1.52
N ILE A 330 8.09 -16.26 -1.02
CA ILE A 330 7.62 -16.30 0.37
C ILE A 330 8.62 -17.05 1.26
N ASN A 331 9.13 -18.20 0.76
CA ASN A 331 9.97 -19.07 1.56
C ASN A 331 11.46 -18.87 1.26
N ALA A 332 12.30 -19.16 2.22
CA ALA A 332 13.74 -19.23 1.96
C ALA A 332 14.04 -20.32 0.89
N GLY A 333 14.83 -19.94 -0.11
CA GLY A 333 15.12 -20.77 -1.27
C GLY A 333 14.20 -20.54 -2.48
N ASP A 334 13.03 -19.90 -2.31
CA ASP A 334 12.22 -19.47 -3.44
C ASP A 334 13.04 -18.56 -4.35
N ALA A 335 12.85 -18.68 -5.66
CA ALA A 335 13.60 -17.88 -6.61
C ALA A 335 12.78 -17.54 -7.85
N THR A 336 13.14 -16.45 -8.52
CA THR A 336 12.66 -16.06 -9.84
C THR A 336 13.82 -15.67 -10.73
N THR A 337 13.68 -15.85 -12.03
CA THR A 337 14.71 -15.50 -13.01
C THR A 337 14.16 -14.45 -13.95
N VAL A 338 14.97 -13.44 -14.22
CA VAL A 338 14.70 -12.39 -15.21
C VAL A 338 15.72 -12.55 -16.35
N SER A 339 15.24 -12.81 -17.55
CA SER A 339 16.05 -12.89 -18.77
C SER A 339 16.19 -11.51 -19.40
N PHE A 340 17.41 -11.17 -19.82
CA PHE A 340 17.70 -9.92 -20.52
C PHE A 340 17.92 -10.13 -22.02
N VAL A 341 17.33 -11.20 -22.58
CA VAL A 341 17.30 -11.44 -24.03
C VAL A 341 16.47 -10.36 -24.73
N GLY A 342 17.05 -9.71 -25.72
CA GLY A 342 16.39 -8.64 -26.48
C GLY A 342 16.23 -7.33 -25.73
N VAL A 343 16.85 -7.20 -24.57
CA VAL A 343 16.81 -5.99 -23.73
C VAL A 343 18.00 -5.10 -24.10
N ALA A 344 17.77 -3.78 -24.24
CA ALA A 344 18.80 -2.82 -24.61
C ALA A 344 19.89 -2.68 -23.53
N PRO A 345 21.16 -2.39 -23.89
CA PRO A 345 22.17 -2.00 -22.91
C PRO A 345 21.75 -0.78 -22.10
N GLY A 346 22.17 -0.73 -20.82
CA GLY A 346 21.88 0.37 -19.92
C GLY A 346 21.65 -0.05 -18.48
N THR A 347 21.18 0.87 -17.65
CA THR A 347 20.94 0.63 -16.24
C THR A 347 19.45 0.32 -15.98
N TYR A 348 19.21 -0.74 -15.24
CA TYR A 348 17.88 -1.24 -14.85
C TYR A 348 17.77 -1.21 -13.34
N LYS A 349 17.14 -0.17 -12.80
CA LYS A 349 16.92 -0.06 -11.36
C LYS A 349 15.70 -0.88 -10.94
N PHE A 350 15.84 -1.57 -9.82
CA PHE A 350 14.80 -2.42 -9.26
C PHE A 350 14.71 -2.28 -7.74
N TYR A 351 13.60 -2.74 -7.19
CA TYR A 351 13.32 -2.71 -5.76
C TYR A 351 12.49 -3.92 -5.33
N CYS A 352 12.49 -4.19 -4.04
CA CYS A 352 11.54 -5.11 -3.43
C CYS A 352 10.30 -4.31 -2.99
N MET A 353 9.13 -4.61 -3.56
CA MET A 353 7.91 -3.86 -3.26
C MET A 353 7.55 -3.89 -1.76
N PRO A 354 7.55 -5.04 -1.06
CA PRO A 354 7.29 -5.09 0.36
C PRO A 354 8.27 -4.26 1.22
N HIS A 355 9.52 -4.12 0.77
CA HIS A 355 10.58 -3.52 1.58
C HIS A 355 11.17 -2.23 1.00
N LEU A 356 10.50 -1.62 0.01
CA LEU A 356 10.95 -0.36 -0.59
C LEU A 356 11.10 0.75 0.46
N ALA A 357 10.11 0.88 1.35
CA ALA A 357 10.13 1.86 2.44
C ALA A 357 11.28 1.62 3.45
N LEU A 358 11.87 0.43 3.44
CA LEU A 358 13.02 0.03 4.27
C LEU A 358 14.33 0.09 3.49
N GLY A 359 14.33 0.68 2.29
CA GLY A 359 15.52 0.93 1.48
C GLY A 359 15.98 -0.25 0.61
N MET A 360 15.16 -1.29 0.43
CA MET A 360 15.56 -2.46 -0.36
C MET A 360 15.44 -2.19 -1.87
N HIS A 361 16.54 -1.77 -2.48
CA HIS A 361 16.62 -1.53 -3.93
C HIS A 361 18.02 -1.88 -4.48
N GLY A 362 18.14 -1.98 -5.79
CA GLY A 362 19.37 -2.29 -6.48
C GLY A 362 19.34 -1.90 -7.95
N GLN A 363 20.38 -2.29 -8.68
CA GLN A 363 20.47 -2.05 -10.12
C GLN A 363 21.20 -3.18 -10.87
N ILE A 364 20.82 -3.36 -12.11
CA ILE A 364 21.52 -4.21 -13.07
C ILE A 364 22.05 -3.33 -14.19
N ILE A 365 23.33 -3.47 -14.52
CA ILE A 365 23.97 -2.79 -15.64
C ILE A 365 24.13 -3.80 -16.76
N VAL A 366 23.46 -3.58 -17.89
CA VAL A 366 23.54 -4.43 -19.09
C VAL A 366 24.52 -3.80 -20.07
N GLN A 367 25.53 -4.57 -20.49
CA GLN A 367 26.58 -4.15 -21.43
C GLN A 367 26.59 -5.02 -22.68
#